data_f2c53d1520bcfcd770168859affda378
#
_entry.id   f2c53d1520bcfcd770168859affda378
#
_cell.length_a   1.000
_cell.length_b   1.000
_cell.length_c   1.000
_cell.angle_alpha   90.00
_cell.angle_beta   90.00
_cell.angle_gamma   90.00
#
_symmetry.space_group_name_H-M   'P 1'
#
loop_
_entity.id
_entity.type
_entity.pdbx_description
1 polymer ?
#
loop_
_entity_poly.entity_id
_entity_poly.type
_entity_poly.pdbx_seq_one_letter_code
_entity_poly.pdbx_strand_id
1 'polypeptide(L)'
;MKNCVEKIFGGLRGSYFSYALTYFSFYFGMGAFISVQSVYLMGLGKSTGEMSFIVSASSLFGIVLIPAVGYLNDRLKKPRLIAGLLLAAVAVLGAVFAASRSTWVLYVLNGLIMGLVSAISPVCERMAGSGRFRYGTVRVWGTIGYAAAAQLAGLVMEFIAPRMIFVLFGAAIAVAAAGFAGTDGIRFEQEAEKSTAADQLSFLSKPMFLLFAAIALVFSGMSNLNITYSPILLQELGLSTGFVGTALSLSTLVELPVILFSNRFMDRFSGRAL
;
A
#
# COMPACT_ATOMS: atom_id res chain seq x y z
N MET A 1 -1.13 24.00 -24.11
CA MET A 1 -1.09 22.80 -23.26
C MET A 1 -1.46 23.08 -21.80
N LYS A 2 -0.96 24.12 -21.12
CA LYS A 2 -1.37 24.48 -19.73
C LYS A 2 -2.89 24.64 -19.56
N ASN A 3 -3.58 25.36 -20.44
CA ASN A 3 -5.03 25.60 -20.33
C ASN A 3 -5.91 24.34 -20.53
N CYS A 4 -5.45 23.31 -21.23
CA CYS A 4 -6.20 22.08 -21.42
C CYS A 4 -6.10 21.18 -20.18
N VAL A 5 -4.93 21.14 -19.57
CA VAL A 5 -4.65 20.40 -18.32
C VAL A 5 -5.41 21.04 -17.16
N GLU A 6 -5.40 22.37 -17.03
CA GLU A 6 -6.18 23.08 -16.00
C GLU A 6 -7.70 22.90 -16.16
N LYS A 7 -8.22 22.80 -17.39
CA LYS A 7 -9.64 22.60 -17.65
C LYS A 7 -10.09 21.16 -17.30
N ILE A 8 -9.25 20.15 -17.59
CA ILE A 8 -9.55 18.74 -17.26
C ILE A 8 -9.41 18.50 -15.75
N PHE A 9 -8.35 19.00 -15.12
CA PHE A 9 -8.13 18.84 -13.69
C PHE A 9 -9.00 19.76 -12.83
N GLY A 10 -9.39 20.93 -13.32
CA GLY A 10 -10.28 21.86 -12.61
C GLY A 10 -11.68 21.31 -12.37
N GLY A 11 -12.25 20.56 -13.33
CA GLY A 11 -13.54 19.90 -13.18
C GLY A 11 -13.51 18.62 -12.33
N LEU A 12 -12.33 18.02 -12.16
CA LEU A 12 -12.14 16.78 -11.37
C LEU A 12 -11.74 17.06 -9.91
N ARG A 13 -11.33 18.29 -9.60
CA ARG A 13 -10.79 18.64 -8.30
C ARG A 13 -11.86 18.53 -7.22
N GLY A 14 -11.58 17.72 -6.18
CA GLY A 14 -12.53 17.43 -5.10
C GLY A 14 -13.69 16.54 -5.51
N SER A 15 -13.70 15.98 -6.73
CA SER A 15 -14.74 15.04 -7.19
C SER A 15 -14.52 13.64 -6.59
N TYR A 16 -15.60 12.89 -6.45
CA TYR A 16 -15.53 11.47 -6.05
C TYR A 16 -14.57 10.67 -6.91
N PHE A 17 -14.54 10.94 -8.21
CA PHE A 17 -13.67 10.26 -9.15
C PHE A 17 -12.18 10.47 -8.85
N SER A 18 -11.77 11.68 -8.45
CA SER A 18 -10.38 11.92 -8.04
C SER A 18 -9.96 11.10 -6.84
N TYR A 19 -10.84 10.99 -5.84
CA TYR A 19 -10.56 10.18 -4.65
C TYR A 19 -10.51 8.68 -5.00
N ALA A 20 -11.50 8.20 -5.76
CA ALA A 20 -11.56 6.81 -6.20
C ALA A 20 -10.35 6.42 -7.06
N LEU A 21 -9.97 7.27 -8.02
CA LEU A 21 -8.83 7.04 -8.91
C LEU A 21 -7.50 7.02 -8.11
N THR A 22 -7.30 7.99 -7.21
CA THR A 22 -6.09 8.03 -6.38
C THR A 22 -5.97 6.78 -5.52
N TYR A 23 -7.07 6.39 -4.88
CA TYR A 23 -7.10 5.22 -4.01
C TYR A 23 -6.91 3.92 -4.79
N PHE A 24 -7.63 3.77 -5.90
CA PHE A 24 -7.47 2.64 -6.81
C PHE A 24 -6.03 2.52 -7.31
N SER A 25 -5.46 3.60 -7.85
CA SER A 25 -4.12 3.56 -8.45
C SER A 25 -3.02 3.32 -7.43
N PHE A 26 -3.14 3.88 -6.22
CA PHE A 26 -2.20 3.63 -5.14
C PHE A 26 -2.16 2.15 -4.74
N TYR A 27 -3.33 1.57 -4.46
CA TYR A 27 -3.43 0.16 -4.07
C TYR A 27 -3.20 -0.80 -5.24
N PHE A 28 -3.51 -0.38 -6.47
CA PHE A 28 -3.12 -1.11 -7.67
C PHE A 28 -1.59 -1.21 -7.79
N GLY A 29 -0.87 -0.10 -7.60
CA GLY A 29 0.59 -0.12 -7.57
C GLY A 29 1.11 -1.07 -6.49
N MET A 30 0.60 -0.97 -5.25
CA MET A 30 0.98 -1.91 -4.18
C MET A 30 0.73 -3.37 -4.58
N GLY A 31 -0.44 -3.67 -5.09
CA GLY A 31 -0.81 -5.02 -5.52
C GLY A 31 0.09 -5.55 -6.64
N ALA A 32 0.39 -4.73 -7.65
CA ALA A 32 1.27 -5.12 -8.75
C ALA A 32 2.70 -5.45 -8.28
N PHE A 33 3.20 -4.73 -7.27
CA PHE A 33 4.54 -4.97 -6.73
C PHE A 33 4.56 -6.18 -5.77
N ILE A 34 3.64 -6.24 -4.80
CA ILE A 34 3.69 -7.19 -3.70
C ILE A 34 3.25 -8.59 -4.13
N SER A 35 2.17 -8.72 -4.92
CA SER A 35 1.52 -10.00 -5.19
C SER A 35 2.41 -11.04 -5.86
N VAL A 36 3.33 -10.61 -6.71
CA VAL A 36 4.21 -11.50 -7.47
C VAL A 36 5.70 -11.25 -7.22
N GLN A 37 6.04 -10.44 -6.21
CA GLN A 37 7.42 -10.08 -5.89
C GLN A 37 8.29 -11.29 -5.58
N SER A 38 7.80 -12.20 -4.75
CA SER A 38 8.51 -13.43 -4.39
C SER A 38 8.78 -14.30 -5.61
N VAL A 39 7.78 -14.48 -6.46
CA VAL A 39 7.89 -15.22 -7.72
C VAL A 39 8.90 -14.55 -8.66
N TYR A 40 8.86 -13.23 -8.78
CA TYR A 40 9.82 -12.47 -9.59
C TYR A 40 11.26 -12.67 -9.10
N LEU A 41 11.51 -12.58 -7.80
CA LEU A 41 12.84 -12.76 -7.22
C LEU A 41 13.37 -14.19 -7.42
N MET A 42 12.52 -15.20 -7.23
CA MET A 42 12.87 -16.59 -7.53
C MET A 42 13.18 -16.77 -9.03
N GLY A 43 12.41 -16.15 -9.92
CA GLY A 43 12.67 -16.12 -11.37
C GLY A 43 13.97 -15.42 -11.77
N LEU A 44 14.53 -14.54 -10.93
CA LEU A 44 15.88 -13.98 -11.11
C LEU A 44 17.00 -14.94 -10.66
N GLY A 45 16.65 -16.15 -10.18
CA GLY A 45 17.60 -17.14 -9.67
C GLY A 45 18.01 -16.90 -8.22
N LYS A 46 17.23 -16.12 -7.45
CA LYS A 46 17.48 -15.94 -6.03
C LYS A 46 17.01 -17.17 -5.25
N SER A 47 17.78 -17.57 -4.26
CA SER A 47 17.35 -18.59 -3.31
C SER A 47 16.20 -18.09 -2.44
N THR A 48 15.44 -18.99 -1.82
CA THR A 48 14.38 -18.64 -0.88
C THR A 48 14.90 -17.78 0.28
N GLY A 49 16.13 -18.04 0.74
CA GLY A 49 16.79 -17.24 1.78
C GLY A 49 17.09 -15.81 1.32
N GLU A 50 17.64 -15.62 0.10
CA GLU A 50 17.90 -14.29 -0.47
C GLU A 50 16.60 -13.52 -0.72
N MET A 51 15.57 -14.20 -1.23
CA MET A 51 14.24 -13.61 -1.43
C MET A 51 13.66 -13.13 -0.10
N SER A 52 13.68 -13.97 0.93
CA SER A 52 13.19 -13.61 2.27
C SER A 52 13.97 -12.45 2.87
N PHE A 53 15.29 -12.43 2.67
CA PHE A 53 16.15 -11.32 3.08
C PHE A 53 15.74 -10.02 2.38
N ILE A 54 15.57 -10.02 1.06
CA ILE A 54 15.12 -8.83 0.29
C ILE A 54 13.76 -8.34 0.79
N VAL A 55 12.79 -9.24 0.98
CA VAL A 55 11.43 -8.88 1.41
C VAL A 55 11.43 -8.30 2.83
N SER A 56 12.26 -8.83 3.73
CA SER A 56 12.36 -8.34 5.12
C SER A 56 12.78 -6.87 5.24
N ALA A 57 13.46 -6.33 4.24
CA ALA A 57 13.86 -4.92 4.19
C ALA A 57 12.67 -3.95 4.35
N SER A 58 11.48 -4.34 3.85
CA SER A 58 10.27 -3.52 3.95
C SER A 58 9.93 -3.15 5.39
N SER A 59 10.00 -4.10 6.30
CA SER A 59 9.72 -3.89 7.73
C SER A 59 10.79 -3.04 8.40
N LEU A 60 12.07 -3.32 8.11
CA LEU A 60 13.19 -2.59 8.71
C LEU A 60 13.20 -1.11 8.30
N PHE A 61 13.03 -0.84 7.01
CA PHE A 61 12.96 0.54 6.51
C PHE A 61 11.68 1.25 6.95
N GLY A 62 10.57 0.50 7.09
CA GLY A 62 9.29 1.02 7.59
C GLY A 62 9.40 1.61 8.99
N ILE A 63 10.18 0.99 9.89
CA ILE A 63 10.41 1.49 11.26
C ILE A 63 10.96 2.92 11.24
N VAL A 64 11.79 3.27 10.27
CA VAL A 64 12.42 4.59 10.15
C VAL A 64 11.58 5.53 9.29
N LEU A 65 11.12 5.05 8.13
CA LEU A 65 10.48 5.90 7.12
C LEU A 65 9.06 6.32 7.53
N ILE A 66 8.29 5.47 8.21
CA ILE A 66 6.93 5.81 8.63
C ILE A 66 6.93 7.00 9.61
N PRO A 67 7.70 6.99 10.71
CA PRO A 67 7.78 8.15 11.58
C PRO A 67 8.40 9.38 10.92
N ALA A 68 9.43 9.20 10.06
CA ALA A 68 10.09 10.30 9.38
C ALA A 68 9.13 11.05 8.43
N VAL A 69 8.35 10.33 7.63
CA VAL A 69 7.33 10.92 6.75
C VAL A 69 6.18 11.52 7.56
N GLY A 70 5.77 10.88 8.66
CA GLY A 70 4.79 11.43 9.59
C GLY A 70 5.25 12.80 10.13
N TYR A 71 6.46 12.87 10.68
CA TYR A 71 7.05 14.12 11.17
C TYR A 71 7.15 15.19 10.08
N LEU A 72 7.56 14.80 8.86
CA LEU A 72 7.66 15.72 7.73
C LEU A 72 6.27 16.29 7.35
N ASN A 73 5.23 15.46 7.36
CA ASN A 73 3.86 15.89 7.10
C ASN A 73 3.35 16.86 8.15
N ASP A 74 3.62 16.59 9.44
CA ASP A 74 3.18 17.45 10.55
C ASP A 74 3.89 18.80 10.52
N ARG A 75 5.18 18.82 10.18
CA ARG A 75 5.99 20.04 10.11
C ARG A 75 5.64 20.91 8.90
N LEU A 76 5.52 20.33 7.72
CA LEU A 76 5.31 21.07 6.47
C LEU A 76 3.84 21.36 6.19
N LYS A 77 2.91 20.63 6.81
CA LYS A 77 1.45 20.76 6.61
C LYS A 77 1.01 20.72 5.13
N LYS A 78 1.78 20.01 4.30
CA LYS A 78 1.54 19.86 2.85
C LYS A 78 1.51 18.38 2.43
N PRO A 79 0.63 17.55 3.02
CA PRO A 79 0.66 16.09 2.83
C PRO A 79 0.51 15.65 1.37
N ARG A 80 -0.25 16.40 0.57
CA ARG A 80 -0.41 16.09 -0.86
C ARG A 80 0.89 16.23 -1.64
N LEU A 81 1.62 17.33 -1.40
CA LEU A 81 2.88 17.58 -2.07
C LEU A 81 3.90 16.52 -1.67
N ILE A 82 3.97 16.23 -0.38
CA ILE A 82 4.87 15.21 0.16
C ILE A 82 4.54 13.84 -0.43
N ALA A 83 3.27 13.42 -0.38
CA ALA A 83 2.83 12.14 -0.95
C ALA A 83 3.13 12.08 -2.46
N GLY A 84 2.85 13.13 -3.23
CA GLY A 84 3.13 13.19 -4.65
C GLY A 84 4.62 13.05 -4.97
N LEU A 85 5.49 13.78 -4.25
CA LEU A 85 6.94 13.69 -4.43
C LEU A 85 7.51 12.33 -4.04
N LEU A 86 7.03 11.76 -2.92
CA LEU A 86 7.47 10.44 -2.48
C LEU A 86 7.00 9.34 -3.44
N LEU A 87 5.78 9.43 -3.97
CA LEU A 87 5.30 8.48 -4.99
C LEU A 87 6.09 8.62 -6.30
N ALA A 88 6.45 9.83 -6.72
CA ALA A 88 7.31 10.02 -7.87
C ALA A 88 8.69 9.37 -7.65
N ALA A 89 9.27 9.51 -6.45
CA ALA A 89 10.51 8.81 -6.10
C ALA A 89 10.32 7.29 -6.12
N VAL A 90 9.22 6.77 -5.58
CA VAL A 90 8.89 5.34 -5.58
C VAL A 90 8.77 4.80 -7.01
N ALA A 91 8.18 5.53 -7.95
CA ALA A 91 8.10 5.12 -9.35
C ALA A 91 9.51 4.98 -10.00
N VAL A 92 10.42 5.93 -9.72
CA VAL A 92 11.80 5.87 -10.18
C VAL A 92 12.55 4.67 -9.55
N LEU A 93 12.40 4.49 -8.23
CA LEU A 93 13.02 3.35 -7.52
C LEU A 93 12.50 2.01 -8.06
N GLY A 94 11.23 1.92 -8.45
CA GLY A 94 10.66 0.73 -9.08
C GLY A 94 11.31 0.40 -10.42
N ALA A 95 11.60 1.40 -11.24
CA ALA A 95 12.32 1.20 -12.51
C ALA A 95 13.76 0.72 -12.27
N VAL A 96 14.44 1.27 -11.26
CA VAL A 96 15.80 0.82 -10.88
C VAL A 96 15.75 -0.61 -10.31
N PHE A 97 14.72 -0.95 -9.54
CA PHE A 97 14.51 -2.32 -9.02
C PHE A 97 14.40 -3.33 -10.18
N ALA A 98 13.61 -3.02 -11.21
CA ALA A 98 13.45 -3.86 -12.40
C ALA A 98 14.76 -4.12 -13.17
N ALA A 99 15.68 -3.16 -13.14
CA ALA A 99 16.98 -3.27 -13.81
C ALA A 99 18.03 -3.98 -12.95
N SER A 100 17.80 -4.08 -11.64
CA SER A 100 18.80 -4.58 -10.66
C SER A 100 18.78 -6.10 -10.58
N ARG A 101 19.95 -6.69 -10.25
CA ARG A 101 20.10 -8.13 -10.01
C ARG A 101 20.88 -8.47 -8.74
N SER A 102 21.58 -7.49 -8.17
CA SER A 102 22.35 -7.68 -6.94
C SER A 102 21.41 -7.79 -5.74
N THR A 103 21.60 -8.80 -4.89
CA THR A 103 20.78 -9.04 -3.69
C THR A 103 20.78 -7.83 -2.75
N TRP A 104 21.93 -7.20 -2.53
CA TRP A 104 22.04 -6.02 -1.68
C TRP A 104 21.33 -4.79 -2.25
N VAL A 105 21.46 -4.57 -3.56
CA VAL A 105 20.75 -3.46 -4.23
C VAL A 105 19.24 -3.68 -4.17
N LEU A 106 18.78 -4.89 -4.47
CA LEU A 106 17.37 -5.26 -4.36
C LEU A 106 16.84 -5.10 -2.93
N TYR A 107 17.65 -5.46 -1.91
CA TYR A 107 17.31 -5.28 -0.50
C TYR A 107 17.04 -3.80 -0.17
N VAL A 108 18.00 -2.92 -0.50
CA VAL A 108 17.88 -1.48 -0.23
C VAL A 108 16.70 -0.87 -1.00
N LEU A 109 16.59 -1.20 -2.30
CA LEU A 109 15.49 -0.70 -3.13
C LEU A 109 14.13 -1.17 -2.62
N ASN A 110 14.00 -2.45 -2.24
CA ASN A 110 12.77 -2.96 -1.67
C ASN A 110 12.39 -2.24 -0.38
N GLY A 111 13.37 -2.06 0.51
CA GLY A 111 13.19 -1.33 1.76
C GLY A 111 12.71 0.11 1.54
N LEU A 112 13.34 0.82 0.61
CA LEU A 112 12.95 2.19 0.26
C LEU A 112 11.55 2.24 -0.38
N ILE A 113 11.28 1.41 -1.40
CA ILE A 113 9.98 1.38 -2.09
C ILE A 113 8.86 1.07 -1.09
N MET A 114 8.96 -0.05 -0.40
CA MET A 114 7.90 -0.51 0.49
C MET A 114 7.79 0.33 1.77
N GLY A 115 8.92 0.81 2.29
CA GLY A 115 8.93 1.72 3.44
C GLY A 115 8.25 3.06 3.13
N LEU A 116 8.52 3.66 1.95
CA LEU A 116 7.86 4.89 1.51
C LEU A 116 6.38 4.67 1.20
N VAL A 117 6.02 3.58 0.53
CA VAL A 117 4.61 3.22 0.25
C VAL A 117 3.85 3.05 1.57
N SER A 118 4.42 2.33 2.55
CA SER A 118 3.82 2.15 3.87
C SER A 118 3.68 3.47 4.64
N ALA A 119 4.64 4.39 4.48
CA ALA A 119 4.58 5.71 5.10
C ALA A 119 3.53 6.65 4.46
N ILE A 120 3.20 6.44 3.17
CA ILE A 120 2.16 7.19 2.46
C ILE A 120 0.77 6.61 2.73
N SER A 121 0.64 5.32 3.04
CA SER A 121 -0.65 4.65 3.29
C SER A 121 -1.53 5.39 4.31
N PRO A 122 -1.05 5.85 5.48
CA PRO A 122 -1.85 6.65 6.41
C PRO A 122 -2.33 7.99 5.81
N VAL A 123 -1.59 8.56 4.88
CA VAL A 123 -2.00 9.79 4.17
C VAL A 123 -3.17 9.51 3.24
N CYS A 124 -3.14 8.36 2.54
CA CYS A 124 -4.27 7.88 1.73
C CYS A 124 -5.51 7.65 2.59
N GLU A 125 -5.36 7.00 3.74
CA GLU A 125 -6.47 6.72 4.66
C GLU A 125 -7.08 8.03 5.20
N ARG A 126 -6.25 8.98 5.63
CA ARG A 126 -6.72 10.31 6.06
C ARG A 126 -7.43 11.06 4.93
N MET A 127 -6.92 10.99 3.70
CA MET A 127 -7.55 11.58 2.54
C MET A 127 -8.97 11.01 2.32
N ALA A 128 -9.12 9.69 2.40
CA ALA A 128 -10.40 9.04 2.25
C ALA A 128 -11.38 9.36 3.39
N GLY A 129 -10.87 9.46 4.64
CA GLY A 129 -11.68 9.73 5.83
C GLY A 129 -12.07 11.20 6.02
N SER A 130 -11.22 12.16 5.57
CA SER A 130 -11.47 13.61 5.70
C SER A 130 -12.23 14.22 4.52
N GLY A 131 -12.52 13.43 3.48
CA GLY A 131 -13.22 13.88 2.29
C GLY A 131 -14.72 14.08 2.52
N ARG A 132 -15.38 14.64 1.50
CA ARG A 132 -16.86 14.82 1.46
C ARG A 132 -17.63 13.51 1.33
N PHE A 133 -16.93 12.43 1.03
CA PHE A 133 -17.51 11.13 0.71
C PHE A 133 -17.36 10.16 1.90
N ARG A 134 -18.26 9.19 1.99
CA ARG A 134 -18.17 8.16 3.03
C ARG A 134 -16.88 7.35 2.84
N TYR A 135 -16.11 7.19 3.90
CA TYR A 135 -14.84 6.44 3.87
C TYR A 135 -14.94 5.08 3.16
N GLY A 136 -15.96 4.28 3.51
CA GLY A 136 -16.15 2.94 2.93
C GLY A 136 -16.31 2.95 1.41
N THR A 137 -16.96 3.97 0.84
CA THR A 137 -17.16 4.06 -0.62
C THR A 137 -15.88 4.37 -1.37
N VAL A 138 -14.94 5.08 -0.74
CA VAL A 138 -13.60 5.34 -1.30
C VAL A 138 -12.68 4.13 -1.06
N ARG A 139 -12.75 3.53 0.11
CA ARG A 139 -11.91 2.38 0.53
C ARG A 139 -12.09 1.16 -0.38
N VAL A 140 -13.30 0.92 -0.86
CA VAL A 140 -13.63 -0.18 -1.80
C VAL A 140 -12.74 -0.14 -3.05
N TRP A 141 -12.45 1.04 -3.58
CA TRP A 141 -11.59 1.18 -4.76
C TRP A 141 -10.16 0.71 -4.53
N GLY A 142 -9.67 0.80 -3.30
CA GLY A 142 -8.37 0.24 -2.94
C GLY A 142 -8.35 -1.28 -3.05
N THR A 143 -9.36 -1.95 -2.51
CA THR A 143 -9.49 -3.41 -2.60
C THR A 143 -9.64 -3.88 -4.05
N ILE A 144 -10.49 -3.19 -4.84
CA ILE A 144 -10.64 -3.48 -6.26
C ILE A 144 -9.33 -3.25 -7.01
N GLY A 145 -8.60 -2.15 -6.70
CA GLY A 145 -7.32 -1.85 -7.31
C GLY A 145 -6.27 -2.92 -7.02
N TYR A 146 -6.15 -3.33 -5.76
CA TYR A 146 -5.21 -4.38 -5.37
C TYR A 146 -5.54 -5.74 -6.04
N ALA A 147 -6.81 -6.14 -6.04
CA ALA A 147 -7.26 -7.38 -6.67
C ALA A 147 -7.02 -7.37 -8.19
N ALA A 148 -7.37 -6.28 -8.87
CA ALA A 148 -7.10 -6.11 -10.29
C ALA A 148 -5.60 -6.17 -10.61
N ALA A 149 -4.77 -5.57 -9.77
CA ALA A 149 -3.32 -5.59 -9.92
C ALA A 149 -2.74 -6.99 -9.72
N ALA A 150 -3.18 -7.74 -8.71
CA ALA A 150 -2.73 -9.10 -8.48
C ALA A 150 -3.05 -10.02 -9.67
N GLN A 151 -4.28 -9.90 -10.22
CA GLN A 151 -4.69 -10.63 -11.42
C GLN A 151 -3.83 -10.26 -12.63
N LEU A 152 -3.70 -8.96 -12.91
CA LEU A 152 -2.96 -8.49 -14.08
C LEU A 152 -1.46 -8.79 -13.96
N ALA A 153 -0.88 -8.66 -12.77
CA ALA A 153 0.53 -8.97 -12.54
C ALA A 153 0.82 -10.46 -12.81
N GLY A 154 -0.05 -11.36 -12.35
CA GLY A 154 0.05 -12.79 -12.64
C GLY A 154 0.02 -13.08 -14.15
N LEU A 155 -0.95 -12.51 -14.87
CA LEU A 155 -1.10 -12.68 -16.31
C LEU A 155 0.07 -12.08 -17.09
N VAL A 156 0.53 -10.89 -16.71
CA VAL A 156 1.66 -10.22 -17.37
C VAL A 156 2.95 -11.03 -17.19
N MET A 157 3.17 -11.60 -16.01
CA MET A 157 4.32 -12.48 -15.78
C MET A 157 4.26 -13.76 -16.64
N GLU A 158 3.08 -14.33 -16.80
CA GLU A 158 2.90 -15.57 -17.52
C GLU A 158 3.01 -15.38 -19.05
N PHE A 159 2.33 -14.35 -19.59
CA PHE A 159 2.12 -14.21 -21.03
C PHE A 159 2.99 -13.15 -21.71
N ILE A 160 3.59 -12.22 -20.96
CA ILE A 160 4.35 -11.12 -21.56
C ILE A 160 5.82 -11.17 -21.12
N ALA A 161 6.12 -10.64 -19.95
CA ALA A 161 7.46 -10.68 -19.36
C ALA A 161 7.42 -10.26 -17.89
N PRO A 162 8.19 -10.91 -17.00
CA PRO A 162 8.21 -10.57 -15.57
C PRO A 162 8.56 -9.11 -15.25
N ARG A 163 9.39 -8.48 -16.08
CA ARG A 163 9.79 -7.07 -15.88
C ARG A 163 8.66 -6.05 -16.13
N MET A 164 7.66 -6.42 -16.93
CA MET A 164 6.56 -5.51 -17.27
C MET A 164 5.66 -5.18 -16.07
N ILE A 165 5.75 -5.95 -14.99
CA ILE A 165 5.08 -5.65 -13.73
C ILE A 165 5.50 -4.28 -13.20
N PHE A 166 6.78 -3.93 -13.32
CA PHE A 166 7.31 -2.65 -12.85
C PHE A 166 6.85 -1.47 -13.71
N VAL A 167 6.49 -1.71 -14.96
CA VAL A 167 5.83 -0.70 -15.82
C VAL A 167 4.41 -0.46 -15.31
N LEU A 168 3.66 -1.53 -15.00
CA LEU A 168 2.33 -1.42 -14.38
C LEU A 168 2.39 -0.70 -13.04
N PHE A 169 3.34 -1.10 -12.19
CA PHE A 169 3.61 -0.46 -10.90
C PHE A 169 3.90 1.03 -11.07
N GLY A 170 4.89 1.39 -11.90
CA GLY A 170 5.30 2.77 -12.12
C GLY A 170 4.18 3.64 -12.70
N ALA A 171 3.42 3.11 -13.67
CA ALA A 171 2.28 3.81 -14.24
C ALA A 171 1.19 4.08 -13.21
N ALA A 172 0.83 3.06 -12.40
CA ALA A 172 -0.18 3.20 -11.37
C ALA A 172 0.26 4.21 -10.28
N ILE A 173 1.51 4.13 -9.83
CA ILE A 173 2.08 5.06 -8.84
C ILE A 173 2.12 6.50 -9.40
N ALA A 174 2.45 6.68 -10.68
CA ALA A 174 2.42 8.00 -11.33
C ALA A 174 1.00 8.57 -11.39
N VAL A 175 -0.01 7.74 -11.71
CA VAL A 175 -1.42 8.13 -11.68
C VAL A 175 -1.86 8.47 -10.26
N ALA A 176 -1.45 7.70 -9.25
CA ALA A 176 -1.73 8.01 -7.86
C ALA A 176 -1.11 9.36 -7.43
N ALA A 177 0.14 9.62 -7.81
CA ALA A 177 0.81 10.89 -7.54
C ALA A 177 0.07 12.08 -8.17
N ALA A 178 -0.36 11.95 -9.42
CA ALA A 178 -1.18 12.96 -10.10
C ALA A 178 -2.57 13.10 -9.44
N GLY A 179 -3.16 11.99 -9.01
CA GLY A 179 -4.46 11.96 -8.34
C GLY A 179 -4.47 12.73 -7.02
N PHE A 180 -3.37 12.69 -6.24
CA PHE A 180 -3.23 13.49 -5.03
C PHE A 180 -3.36 15.00 -5.28
N ALA A 181 -2.91 15.49 -6.44
CA ALA A 181 -3.10 16.88 -6.82
C ALA A 181 -4.56 17.27 -7.09
N GLY A 182 -5.39 16.28 -7.47
CA GLY A 182 -6.81 16.45 -7.74
C GLY A 182 -7.73 16.32 -6.53
N THR A 183 -7.22 15.90 -5.37
CA THR A 183 -8.02 15.78 -4.13
C THR A 183 -8.10 17.10 -3.37
N ASP A 184 -9.12 17.29 -2.53
CA ASP A 184 -9.20 18.42 -1.61
C ASP A 184 -8.14 18.31 -0.50
N GLY A 185 -7.79 19.45 0.16
CA GLY A 185 -6.81 19.47 1.26
C GLY A 185 -7.24 18.53 2.39
N ILE A 186 -6.31 17.71 2.83
CA ILE A 186 -6.49 16.98 4.06
C ILE A 186 -6.57 18.02 5.18
N ARG A 187 -7.72 18.12 5.83
CA ARG A 187 -7.87 18.95 7.02
C ARG A 187 -7.13 18.26 8.15
N PHE A 188 -6.08 18.88 8.63
CA PHE A 188 -5.51 18.51 9.92
C PHE A 188 -6.43 19.11 10.98
N GLU A 189 -7.32 18.31 11.52
CA GLU A 189 -7.97 18.68 12.78
C GLU A 189 -6.87 18.78 13.83
N GLN A 190 -6.74 19.97 14.42
CA GLN A 190 -5.78 20.27 15.47
C GLN A 190 -6.28 19.70 16.83
N GLU A 191 -6.76 18.50 16.87
CA GLU A 191 -6.97 17.75 18.11
C GLU A 191 -5.77 16.84 18.42
N ALA A 192 -4.57 17.36 18.29
CA ALA A 192 -3.51 16.84 19.13
C ALA A 192 -3.67 17.54 20.49
N GLU A 193 -4.47 16.98 21.39
CA GLU A 193 -4.22 17.19 22.82
C GLU A 193 -2.72 17.10 23.00
N LYS A 194 -2.16 18.07 23.73
CA LYS A 194 -0.74 18.11 24.10
C LYS A 194 -0.44 16.95 25.05
N SER A 195 -0.52 15.72 24.53
CA SER A 195 -0.09 14.54 25.25
C SER A 195 1.43 14.64 25.41
N THR A 196 1.88 14.72 26.63
CA THR A 196 3.30 14.78 26.96
C THR A 196 3.96 13.47 26.53
N ALA A 197 5.22 13.50 26.09
CA ALA A 197 5.96 12.29 25.74
C ALA A 197 5.95 11.23 26.86
N ALA A 198 5.89 11.67 28.12
CA ALA A 198 5.73 10.81 29.31
C ALA A 198 4.39 10.07 29.31
N ASP A 199 3.28 10.71 28.92
CA ASP A 199 1.96 10.09 28.85
C ASP A 199 1.90 9.03 27.75
N GLN A 200 2.57 9.28 26.62
CA GLN A 200 2.69 8.33 25.50
C GLN A 200 3.53 7.10 25.89
N LEU A 201 4.61 7.29 26.65
CA LEU A 201 5.44 6.19 27.16
C LEU A 201 4.70 5.36 28.23
N SER A 202 3.90 5.99 29.07
CA SER A 202 3.11 5.29 30.10
C SER A 202 2.06 4.36 29.49
N PHE A 203 1.54 4.70 28.29
CA PHE A 203 0.57 3.87 27.58
C PHE A 203 1.20 2.53 27.12
N LEU A 204 2.48 2.55 26.71
CA LEU A 204 3.20 1.35 26.25
C LEU A 204 3.37 0.29 27.35
N SER A 205 3.33 0.66 28.61
CA SER A 205 3.47 -0.26 29.76
C SER A 205 2.15 -0.88 30.23
N LYS A 206 0.99 -0.45 29.66
CA LYS A 206 -0.32 -1.02 30.04
C LYS A 206 -0.45 -2.47 29.56
N PRO A 207 -0.84 -3.43 30.44
CA PRO A 207 -0.91 -4.83 30.08
C PRO A 207 -1.89 -5.11 28.93
N MET A 208 -2.98 -4.34 28.83
CA MET A 208 -3.95 -4.45 27.74
C MET A 208 -3.34 -4.02 26.41
N PHE A 209 -2.48 -3.01 26.39
CA PHE A 209 -1.75 -2.60 25.20
C PHE A 209 -0.72 -3.66 24.77
N LEU A 210 0.01 -4.23 25.74
CA LEU A 210 0.99 -5.29 25.47
C LEU A 210 0.31 -6.55 24.89
N LEU A 211 -0.85 -6.92 25.43
CA LEU A 211 -1.64 -8.03 24.90
C LEU A 211 -2.09 -7.75 23.46
N PHE A 212 -2.65 -6.55 23.21
CA PHE A 212 -3.02 -6.12 21.85
C PHE A 212 -1.82 -6.14 20.91
N ALA A 213 -0.69 -5.61 21.32
CA ALA A 213 0.54 -5.58 20.52
C ALA A 213 1.04 -7.00 20.22
N ALA A 214 0.97 -7.93 21.18
CA ALA A 214 1.35 -9.32 20.97
C ALA A 214 0.43 -10.01 19.94
N ILE A 215 -0.89 -9.82 20.05
CA ILE A 215 -1.86 -10.36 19.08
C ILE A 215 -1.62 -9.76 17.70
N ALA A 216 -1.43 -8.43 17.62
CA ALA A 216 -1.16 -7.75 16.35
C ALA A 216 0.15 -8.22 15.70
N LEU A 217 1.19 -8.47 16.50
CA LEU A 217 2.47 -9.01 16.04
C LEU A 217 2.31 -10.40 15.42
N VAL A 218 1.62 -11.31 16.11
CA VAL A 218 1.37 -12.67 15.62
C VAL A 218 0.53 -12.62 14.33
N PHE A 219 -0.57 -11.87 14.34
CA PHE A 219 -1.44 -11.73 13.18
C PHE A 219 -0.70 -11.14 11.96
N SER A 220 0.05 -10.04 12.16
CA SER A 220 0.83 -9.42 11.10
C SER A 220 1.93 -10.33 10.57
N GLY A 221 2.59 -11.09 11.46
CA GLY A 221 3.60 -12.07 11.09
C GLY A 221 3.01 -13.16 10.20
N MET A 222 1.88 -13.77 10.60
CA MET A 222 1.20 -14.79 9.81
C MET A 222 0.72 -14.24 8.46
N SER A 223 0.18 -13.03 8.43
CA SER A 223 -0.27 -12.38 7.19
C SER A 223 0.89 -12.13 6.23
N ASN A 224 2.02 -11.65 6.73
CA ASN A 224 3.21 -11.43 5.90
C ASN A 224 3.79 -12.74 5.37
N LEU A 225 3.83 -13.80 6.18
CA LEU A 225 4.24 -15.13 5.72
C LEU A 225 3.32 -15.63 4.61
N ASN A 226 2.01 -15.51 4.79
CA ASN A 226 1.05 -15.91 3.78
C ASN A 226 1.26 -15.17 2.46
N ILE A 227 1.33 -13.84 2.47
CA ILE A 227 1.51 -13.03 1.26
C ILE A 227 2.84 -13.35 0.56
N THR A 228 3.91 -13.62 1.33
CA THR A 228 5.25 -13.85 0.77
C THR A 228 5.41 -15.26 0.21
N TYR A 229 4.92 -16.28 0.91
CA TYR A 229 5.21 -17.67 0.57
C TYR A 229 4.10 -18.40 -0.16
N SER A 230 2.82 -17.98 -0.03
CA SER A 230 1.73 -18.63 -0.78
C SER A 230 1.92 -18.60 -2.31
N PRO A 231 2.40 -17.50 -2.92
CA PRO A 231 2.69 -17.50 -4.35
C PRO A 231 3.72 -18.55 -4.76
N ILE A 232 4.76 -18.74 -3.97
CA ILE A 232 5.83 -19.72 -4.23
C ILE A 232 5.27 -21.13 -4.05
N LEU A 233 4.53 -21.40 -2.97
CA LEU A 233 3.92 -22.69 -2.71
C LEU A 233 3.00 -23.13 -3.86
N LEU A 234 2.17 -22.21 -4.37
CA LEU A 234 1.28 -22.50 -5.48
C LEU A 234 2.09 -22.86 -6.76
N GLN A 235 3.23 -22.21 -6.99
CA GLN A 235 4.11 -22.55 -8.10
C GLN A 235 4.81 -23.90 -7.91
N GLU A 236 5.26 -24.23 -6.71
CA GLU A 236 5.85 -25.53 -6.38
C GLU A 236 4.84 -26.67 -6.58
N LEU A 237 3.55 -26.40 -6.40
CA LEU A 237 2.46 -27.32 -6.70
C LEU A 237 2.14 -27.42 -8.21
N GLY A 238 2.93 -26.74 -9.07
CA GLY A 238 2.78 -26.79 -10.52
C GLY A 238 1.73 -25.84 -11.10
N LEU A 239 1.20 -24.91 -10.30
CA LEU A 239 0.21 -23.94 -10.78
C LEU A 239 0.89 -22.76 -11.49
N SER A 240 0.24 -22.25 -12.54
CA SER A 240 0.77 -21.14 -13.33
C SER A 240 0.80 -19.83 -12.56
N THR A 241 1.63 -18.87 -12.99
CA THR A 241 1.73 -17.55 -12.37
C THR A 241 0.41 -16.77 -12.50
N GLY A 242 -0.33 -16.96 -13.61
CA GLY A 242 -1.67 -16.39 -13.80
C GLY A 242 -2.66 -16.93 -12.78
N PHE A 243 -2.60 -18.23 -12.46
CA PHE A 243 -3.43 -18.81 -11.41
C PHE A 243 -3.08 -18.25 -10.02
N VAL A 244 -1.79 -18.04 -9.73
CA VAL A 244 -1.35 -17.36 -8.50
C VAL A 244 -1.98 -15.97 -8.39
N GLY A 245 -1.94 -15.19 -9.47
CA GLY A 245 -2.60 -13.88 -9.53
C GLY A 245 -4.10 -13.97 -9.29
N THR A 246 -4.78 -14.98 -9.87
CA THR A 246 -6.21 -15.23 -9.68
C THR A 246 -6.53 -15.58 -8.23
N ALA A 247 -5.76 -16.45 -7.60
CA ALA A 247 -5.95 -16.84 -6.20
C ALA A 247 -5.82 -15.64 -5.25
N LEU A 248 -4.78 -14.82 -5.44
CA LEU A 248 -4.58 -13.60 -4.65
C LEU A 248 -5.67 -12.55 -4.90
N SER A 249 -6.11 -12.39 -6.14
CA SER A 249 -7.21 -11.51 -6.49
C SER A 249 -8.51 -11.91 -5.81
N LEU A 250 -8.88 -13.19 -5.88
CA LEU A 250 -10.06 -13.73 -5.22
C LEU A 250 -9.99 -13.58 -3.71
N SER A 251 -8.83 -13.90 -3.10
CA SER A 251 -8.61 -13.72 -1.66
C SER A 251 -8.89 -12.27 -1.23
N THR A 252 -8.41 -11.31 -2.01
CA THR A 252 -8.65 -9.88 -1.73
C THR A 252 -10.12 -9.50 -1.94
N LEU A 253 -10.77 -10.01 -2.99
CA LEU A 253 -12.18 -9.69 -3.29
C LEU A 253 -13.15 -10.22 -2.22
N VAL A 254 -12.81 -11.29 -1.52
CA VAL A 254 -13.61 -11.81 -0.38
C VAL A 254 -13.73 -10.79 0.75
N GLU A 255 -12.80 -9.84 0.87
CA GLU A 255 -12.89 -8.75 1.85
C GLU A 255 -13.98 -7.71 1.50
N LEU A 256 -14.37 -7.58 0.22
CA LEU A 256 -15.32 -6.55 -0.21
C LEU A 256 -16.68 -6.60 0.50
N PRO A 257 -17.33 -7.76 0.66
CA PRO A 257 -18.59 -7.83 1.41
C PRO A 257 -18.43 -7.34 2.85
N VAL A 258 -17.32 -7.69 3.50
CA VAL A 258 -17.04 -7.27 4.88
C VAL A 258 -16.89 -5.75 4.96
N ILE A 259 -16.15 -5.14 4.03
CA ILE A 259 -15.98 -3.68 3.96
C ILE A 259 -17.29 -2.96 3.68
N LEU A 260 -18.07 -3.46 2.72
CA LEU A 260 -19.35 -2.85 2.32
C LEU A 260 -20.42 -2.93 3.42
N PHE A 261 -20.44 -4.05 4.14
CA PHE A 261 -21.40 -4.28 5.23
C PHE A 261 -20.88 -3.87 6.60
N SER A 262 -19.62 -3.44 6.71
CA SER A 262 -18.97 -3.08 7.98
C SER A 262 -19.79 -2.07 8.79
N ASN A 263 -20.35 -1.05 8.16
CA ASN A 263 -21.19 -0.05 8.83
C ASN A 263 -22.39 -0.69 9.55
N ARG A 264 -23.00 -1.74 8.97
CA ARG A 264 -24.15 -2.44 9.58
C ARG A 264 -23.77 -3.21 10.85
N PHE A 265 -22.54 -3.71 10.91
CA PHE A 265 -22.03 -4.44 12.07
C PHE A 265 -21.47 -3.46 13.12
N MET A 266 -20.73 -2.45 12.69
CA MET A 266 -20.14 -1.45 13.60
C MET A 266 -21.20 -0.60 14.32
N ASP A 267 -22.34 -0.32 13.67
CA ASP A 267 -23.45 0.42 14.30
C ASP A 267 -24.25 -0.45 15.30
N ARG A 268 -24.17 -1.79 15.17
CA ARG A 268 -24.94 -2.72 16.01
C ARG A 268 -24.17 -3.32 17.19
N PHE A 269 -22.86 -3.45 17.07
CA PHE A 269 -22.03 -4.09 18.09
C PHE A 269 -21.11 -3.06 18.76
N SER A 270 -20.97 -3.16 20.08
CA SER A 270 -19.97 -2.34 20.77
C SER A 270 -18.57 -2.73 20.34
N GLY A 271 -17.63 -1.77 20.32
CA GLY A 271 -16.24 -2.04 19.92
C GLY A 271 -15.49 -3.08 20.77
N ARG A 272 -16.14 -3.62 21.83
CA ARG A 272 -15.62 -4.77 22.60
C ARG A 272 -16.15 -6.11 22.10
N ALA A 273 -17.19 -6.11 21.27
CA ALA A 273 -17.81 -7.31 20.72
C ALA A 273 -17.38 -7.60 19.28
N LEU A 274 -16.73 -6.63 18.63
CA LEU A 274 -16.08 -6.73 17.33
C LEU A 274 -14.59 -7.09 17.50
#